data_cae326a9098a0394f811a62ec0e59a9c
#
_entry.id   cae326a9098a0394f811a62ec0e59a9c
#
_cell.length_a   1.000
_cell.length_b   1.000
_cell.length_c   1.000
_cell.angle_alpha   90.00
_cell.angle_beta   90.00
_cell.angle_gamma   90.00
#
_symmetry.space_group_name_H-M   'P 1'
#
loop_
_entity.id
_entity.type
_entity.pdbx_description
1 polymer ?
#
loop_
_entity_poly.entity_id
_entity_poly.type
_entity_poly.pdbx_seq_one_letter_code
_entity_poly.pdbx_strand_id
1 'polypeptide(L)'
;MKNTLFCLLAASFAASASLCADAPTVCSAGGKDDMVPGAPPAAQAPATAAPAASRFIYGTPGEEYPPYGELPKELWPFANTEPYYRYFVTRMPFRGPGRDYAPESDLRSLKIGLVDAPKVGPNWERSVRTREGIVLAIEEANIERRPGELPFDLIEHEGIAQWGGAANLAALLADEKVLGYLGTIDGTDAHVALRVTLKTEIVMVNTSDPDQTLTETQIPWLIRVLPDHRQEEGRLAELMVRKCGCTRIAVLRTGDRFARVGAHQFADFARRLGSPVVQELLFSPGATDISYQIAAIKESQPDAIFFLGEPTDIGRFAKQFREAGIKARFFGTDLLMEDGFLKNAGDAAEGTTFTFYSDPDRQDPLWTEFRARFKNRWGHEPDAYAAYAYDGAEILLHAMRIAGPNRWRIRDEVYNLDYYQGVTGWMRFDGTGSNTAPVRIVRYEAGRRVFEPQGEFAPPTTTGKLTSSP
;
A
#
# COMPACT_ATOMS: atom_id res chain seq x y z
N MET A 1 9.88 31.65 -45.24
CA MET A 1 9.68 31.13 -46.63
C MET A 1 9.04 29.78 -46.53
N LYS A 2 7.81 29.72 -47.14
CA LYS A 2 7.02 28.52 -47.56
C LYS A 2 6.61 27.53 -46.48
N ASN A 3 5.38 27.52 -45.87
CA ASN A 3 4.05 27.18 -46.45
C ASN A 3 3.96 25.79 -47.12
N THR A 4 3.12 24.95 -46.54
CA THR A 4 2.09 24.09 -47.15
C THR A 4 1.50 23.21 -46.04
N LEU A 5 0.34 23.28 -45.47
CA LEU A 5 -1.08 23.28 -45.89
C LEU A 5 -1.49 22.07 -46.76
N PHE A 6 -2.30 21.17 -46.21
CA PHE A 6 -3.37 20.37 -46.86
C PHE A 6 -4.13 19.64 -45.74
N CYS A 7 -5.33 19.99 -45.42
CA CYS A 7 -6.69 19.76 -45.98
C CYS A 7 -7.24 18.34 -45.79
N LEU A 8 -8.21 18.23 -44.92
CA LEU A 8 -9.60 17.72 -45.01
C LEU A 8 -9.89 16.47 -45.84
N LEU A 9 -10.56 15.51 -45.20
CA LEU A 9 -11.70 14.86 -45.82
C LEU A 9 -12.66 14.32 -44.70
N ALA A 10 -13.83 14.94 -44.65
CA ALA A 10 -15.02 14.47 -43.98
C ALA A 10 -15.81 13.57 -44.95
N ALA A 11 -16.42 12.51 -44.43
CA ALA A 11 -17.51 11.85 -45.11
C ALA A 11 -18.52 11.34 -44.09
N SER A 12 -19.64 12.00 -44.10
CA SER A 12 -20.90 11.63 -43.50
C SER A 12 -21.56 10.51 -44.29
N PHE A 13 -22.26 9.59 -43.61
CA PHE A 13 -23.49 9.01 -44.14
C PHE A 13 -24.50 8.75 -43.04
N ALA A 14 -25.70 9.19 -43.30
CA ALA A 14 -26.86 9.19 -42.47
C ALA A 14 -27.85 8.08 -42.85
N ALA A 15 -28.65 7.71 -41.86
CA ALA A 15 -30.09 7.42 -41.89
C ALA A 15 -30.61 6.14 -42.56
N SER A 16 -31.46 5.45 -41.81
CA SER A 16 -32.89 5.17 -42.01
C SER A 16 -33.29 4.09 -41.00
N ALA A 17 -34.13 4.33 -40.06
CA ALA A 17 -35.60 4.49 -40.00
C ALA A 17 -36.40 3.17 -40.24
N SER A 18 -37.03 2.74 -39.16
CA SER A 18 -38.49 2.50 -38.97
C SER A 18 -39.12 1.17 -39.38
N LEU A 19 -39.85 0.60 -38.47
CA LEU A 19 -41.29 0.19 -38.48
C LEU A 19 -41.49 -0.94 -37.47
N CYS A 20 -42.21 -0.77 -36.44
CA CYS A 20 -43.67 -0.84 -36.09
C CYS A 20 -44.36 -2.19 -36.32
N ALA A 21 -45.09 -2.53 -35.25
CA ALA A 21 -46.36 -3.29 -35.18
C ALA A 21 -46.20 -4.81 -34.99
N ASP A 22 -46.92 -5.58 -34.20
CA ASP A 22 -48.22 -5.40 -33.54
C ASP A 22 -48.36 -6.47 -32.45
N ALA A 23 -49.13 -6.19 -31.44
CA ALA A 23 -49.67 -7.20 -30.52
C ALA A 23 -50.94 -7.83 -31.11
N PRO A 24 -51.35 -8.98 -30.62
CA PRO A 24 -52.75 -9.09 -30.27
C PRO A 24 -53.05 -9.68 -28.91
N THR A 25 -53.97 -9.01 -28.25
CA THR A 25 -54.86 -9.47 -27.19
C THR A 25 -55.87 -10.46 -27.68
N VAL A 26 -56.23 -11.51 -26.91
CA VAL A 26 -57.62 -12.02 -26.81
C VAL A 26 -57.77 -12.94 -25.58
N CYS A 27 -58.61 -12.52 -24.67
CA CYS A 27 -59.76 -13.10 -23.96
C CYS A 27 -59.82 -14.58 -23.53
N SER A 28 -59.98 -14.69 -22.24
CA SER A 28 -61.02 -15.32 -21.38
C SER A 28 -61.75 -16.58 -21.78
N ALA A 29 -61.83 -17.55 -20.89
CA ALA A 29 -63.05 -17.98 -20.20
C ALA A 29 -62.84 -19.28 -19.40
N GLY A 30 -63.50 -19.36 -18.26
CA GLY A 30 -64.16 -20.57 -17.80
C GLY A 30 -63.59 -21.29 -16.62
N GLY A 31 -64.20 -21.03 -15.48
CA GLY A 31 -63.92 -21.62 -14.18
C GLY A 31 -64.20 -23.10 -14.03
N LYS A 32 -63.69 -23.63 -12.95
CA LYS A 32 -64.42 -24.55 -12.04
C LYS A 32 -63.59 -24.73 -10.77
N ASP A 33 -64.32 -24.69 -9.66
CA ASP A 33 -63.89 -25.01 -8.31
C ASP A 33 -63.19 -26.36 -8.21
N ASP A 34 -62.12 -26.39 -7.43
CA ASP A 34 -61.86 -27.54 -6.59
C ASP A 34 -60.76 -27.24 -5.54
N MET A 35 -61.18 -27.44 -4.30
CA MET A 35 -60.48 -27.81 -3.05
C MET A 35 -59.03 -27.26 -2.78
N VAL A 36 -58.96 -26.43 -1.77
CA VAL A 36 -57.75 -25.98 -1.09
C VAL A 36 -57.16 -27.11 -0.22
N PRO A 37 -55.95 -27.58 -0.43
CA PRO A 37 -55.15 -28.27 0.57
C PRO A 37 -54.37 -27.28 1.40
N GLY A 38 -54.26 -27.55 2.71
CA GLY A 38 -53.71 -26.71 3.76
C GLY A 38 -52.39 -26.03 3.48
N ALA A 39 -52.27 -24.80 3.96
CA ALA A 39 -51.06 -23.99 3.92
C ALA A 39 -49.90 -24.73 4.61
N PRO A 40 -48.71 -24.72 4.01
CA PRO A 40 -47.49 -25.19 4.70
C PRO A 40 -47.15 -24.24 5.84
N PRO A 41 -46.48 -24.72 6.91
CA PRO A 41 -46.09 -23.88 8.03
C PRO A 41 -45.20 -22.74 7.54
N ALA A 42 -45.45 -21.54 8.07
CA ALA A 42 -44.67 -20.34 7.79
C ALA A 42 -43.17 -20.64 7.96
N ALA A 43 -42.42 -20.47 6.90
CA ALA A 43 -40.97 -20.51 6.92
C ALA A 43 -40.51 -19.45 7.92
N GLN A 44 -39.79 -19.89 8.98
CA GLN A 44 -39.10 -18.99 9.88
C GLN A 44 -38.20 -18.08 9.04
N ALA A 45 -38.39 -16.76 9.19
CA ALA A 45 -37.49 -15.77 8.63
C ALA A 45 -36.05 -16.14 9.05
N PRO A 46 -35.08 -16.08 8.13
CA PRO A 46 -33.69 -16.32 8.50
C PRO A 46 -33.32 -15.36 9.64
N ALA A 47 -32.71 -15.89 10.70
CA ALA A 47 -32.20 -15.10 11.79
C ALA A 47 -31.38 -13.94 11.16
N THR A 48 -31.71 -12.71 11.51
CA THR A 48 -30.96 -11.52 11.13
C THR A 48 -29.50 -11.76 11.52
N ALA A 49 -28.64 -11.95 10.53
CA ALA A 49 -27.20 -12.01 10.74
C ALA A 49 -26.80 -10.79 11.57
N ALA A 50 -26.01 -11.00 12.62
CA ALA A 50 -25.43 -9.90 13.38
C ALA A 50 -24.80 -8.90 12.38
N PRO A 51 -24.96 -7.58 12.58
CA PRO A 51 -24.37 -6.60 11.68
C PRO A 51 -22.88 -6.91 11.54
N ALA A 52 -22.41 -7.06 10.32
CA ALA A 52 -20.99 -7.27 10.04
C ALA A 52 -20.20 -6.17 10.77
N ALA A 53 -19.18 -6.56 11.53
CA ALA A 53 -18.33 -5.60 12.23
C ALA A 53 -17.80 -4.60 11.19
N SER A 54 -17.79 -3.31 11.55
CA SER A 54 -17.31 -2.28 10.63
C SER A 54 -15.84 -2.54 10.25
N ARG A 55 -15.53 -2.50 8.97
CA ARG A 55 -14.15 -2.58 8.46
C ARG A 55 -13.32 -1.33 8.82
N PHE A 56 -13.97 -0.24 9.20
CA PHE A 56 -13.36 1.04 9.56
C PHE A 56 -13.64 1.33 11.03
N ILE A 57 -12.58 1.43 11.83
CA ILE A 57 -12.64 1.74 13.26
C ILE A 57 -11.85 3.02 13.49
N TYR A 58 -12.51 4.02 14.08
CA TYR A 58 -11.91 5.31 14.35
C TYR A 58 -11.39 5.39 15.78
N GLY A 59 -10.22 6.00 15.94
CA GLY A 59 -9.60 6.19 17.23
C GLY A 59 -10.16 7.39 17.99
N THR A 60 -9.88 7.42 19.29
CA THR A 60 -10.24 8.54 20.17
C THR A 60 -9.13 9.61 20.12
N PRO A 61 -9.44 10.88 19.85
CA PRO A 61 -8.44 11.95 19.89
C PRO A 61 -7.72 12.01 21.25
N GLY A 62 -6.39 12.05 21.23
CA GLY A 62 -5.56 12.09 22.44
C GLY A 62 -5.23 10.74 23.06
N GLU A 63 -5.70 9.64 22.48
CA GLU A 63 -5.29 8.31 22.87
C GLU A 63 -3.83 8.06 22.46
N GLU A 64 -3.08 7.33 23.31
CA GLU A 64 -1.71 6.93 23.01
C GLU A 64 -1.71 5.62 22.23
N TYR A 65 -0.94 5.61 21.14
CA TYR A 65 -0.77 4.45 20.27
C TYR A 65 0.66 3.93 20.40
N PRO A 66 0.88 2.65 20.75
CA PRO A 66 2.23 2.10 20.71
C PRO A 66 2.75 2.18 19.27
N PRO A 67 3.87 2.88 19.03
CA PRO A 67 4.47 2.93 17.70
C PRO A 67 5.07 1.56 17.36
N TYR A 68 5.10 1.26 16.04
CA TYR A 68 5.83 0.11 15.49
C TYR A 68 5.37 -1.29 15.93
N GLY A 69 4.08 -1.47 16.19
CA GLY A 69 3.46 -2.77 16.31
C GLY A 69 4.13 -3.71 17.32
N GLU A 70 4.71 -4.81 16.86
CA GLU A 70 5.33 -5.85 17.67
C GLU A 70 6.80 -5.59 18.04
N LEU A 71 7.42 -4.48 17.59
CA LEU A 71 8.82 -4.21 17.91
C LEU A 71 9.01 -4.04 19.42
N PRO A 72 10.07 -4.65 20.00
CA PRO A 72 10.42 -4.46 21.38
C PRO A 72 10.62 -2.98 21.73
N LYS A 73 10.15 -2.56 22.91
CA LYS A 73 10.20 -1.16 23.34
C LYS A 73 11.60 -0.54 23.28
N GLU A 74 12.65 -1.32 23.50
CA GLU A 74 14.04 -0.87 23.40
C GLU A 74 14.45 -0.48 21.97
N LEU A 75 13.71 -0.92 20.97
CA LEU A 75 13.92 -0.54 19.57
C LEU A 75 13.06 0.63 19.13
N TRP A 76 12.11 1.07 19.95
CA TRP A 76 11.29 2.23 19.61
C TRP A 76 12.16 3.51 19.54
N PRO A 77 11.90 4.41 18.59
CA PRO A 77 12.60 5.67 18.55
C PRO A 77 12.24 6.51 19.78
N PHE A 78 13.22 7.18 20.35
CA PHE A 78 13.03 8.09 21.49
C PHE A 78 12.26 7.52 22.68
N ALA A 79 12.19 6.17 22.83
CA ALA A 79 11.39 5.50 23.85
C ALA A 79 11.58 6.03 25.29
N ASN A 80 12.72 6.65 25.58
CA ASN A 80 13.07 7.20 26.90
C ASN A 80 13.40 8.71 26.85
N THR A 81 13.05 9.40 25.75
CA THR A 81 13.44 10.81 25.54
C THR A 81 12.21 11.68 25.41
N GLU A 82 11.76 12.26 26.53
CA GLU A 82 10.69 13.26 26.54
C GLU A 82 11.22 14.62 26.03
N PRO A 83 10.44 15.42 25.32
CA PRO A 83 9.04 15.18 24.92
C PRO A 83 8.88 14.40 23.61
N TYR A 84 9.96 14.00 22.97
CA TYR A 84 9.95 13.42 21.62
C TYR A 84 9.15 12.12 21.53
N TYR A 85 9.20 11.28 22.57
CA TYR A 85 8.41 10.06 22.62
C TYR A 85 6.92 10.31 22.38
N ARG A 86 6.35 11.37 22.95
CA ARG A 86 4.93 11.72 22.81
C ARG A 86 4.52 12.02 21.37
N TYR A 87 5.44 12.55 20.57
CA TYR A 87 5.15 12.82 19.16
C TYR A 87 4.92 11.56 18.33
N PHE A 88 5.48 10.43 18.74
CA PHE A 88 5.28 9.16 18.05
C PHE A 88 4.05 8.40 18.53
N VAL A 89 3.65 8.57 19.79
CA VAL A 89 2.52 7.83 20.34
C VAL A 89 1.20 8.58 20.31
N THR A 90 1.20 9.89 20.04
CA THR A 90 -0.01 10.71 20.07
C THR A 90 -0.30 11.29 18.68
N ARG A 91 -1.51 11.08 18.18
CA ARG A 91 -1.95 11.74 16.94
C ARG A 91 -2.02 13.24 17.08
N MET A 92 -1.40 13.94 16.15
CA MET A 92 -1.44 15.39 16.07
C MET A 92 -2.73 15.84 15.38
N PRO A 93 -3.71 16.43 16.10
CA PRO A 93 -4.93 16.90 15.47
C PRO A 93 -4.63 18.10 14.59
N PHE A 94 -5.21 18.12 13.39
CA PHE A 94 -5.22 19.33 12.59
C PHE A 94 -6.15 20.37 13.21
N ARG A 95 -5.62 21.53 13.52
CA ARG A 95 -6.34 22.65 14.16
C ARG A 95 -6.60 23.83 13.23
N GLY A 96 -6.25 23.70 11.94
CA GLY A 96 -6.48 24.74 10.94
C GLY A 96 -7.96 24.92 10.58
N PRO A 97 -8.30 26.02 9.91
CA PRO A 97 -9.64 26.27 9.40
C PRO A 97 -9.99 25.29 8.25
N GLY A 98 -11.21 25.40 7.72
CA GLY A 98 -11.62 24.73 6.48
C GLY A 98 -12.76 23.73 6.63
N ARG A 99 -12.93 23.12 7.80
CA ARG A 99 -14.02 22.16 8.03
C ARG A 99 -15.40 22.74 7.79
N ASP A 100 -15.56 24.05 8.07
CA ASP A 100 -16.82 24.77 7.92
C ASP A 100 -16.96 25.48 6.57
N TYR A 101 -15.96 25.35 5.68
CA TYR A 101 -16.06 25.91 4.34
C TYR A 101 -17.13 25.16 3.56
N ALA A 102 -17.95 25.91 2.85
CA ALA A 102 -18.94 25.33 1.96
C ALA A 102 -18.22 24.45 0.93
N PRO A 103 -18.77 23.26 0.63
CA PRO A 103 -18.25 22.45 -0.47
C PRO A 103 -18.27 23.25 -1.77
N GLU A 104 -17.36 22.94 -2.69
CA GLU A 104 -17.44 23.49 -4.03
C GLU A 104 -18.80 23.14 -4.64
N SER A 105 -19.51 24.15 -5.18
CA SER A 105 -20.71 23.96 -5.98
C SER A 105 -20.30 23.47 -7.37
N ASP A 106 -21.21 22.82 -8.07
CA ASP A 106 -21.09 22.43 -9.48
C ASP A 106 -20.08 21.28 -9.75
N LEU A 107 -19.72 20.50 -8.72
CA LEU A 107 -18.93 19.29 -8.91
C LEU A 107 -19.73 18.24 -9.68
N ARG A 108 -19.10 17.65 -10.70
CA ARG A 108 -19.67 16.53 -11.47
C ARG A 108 -19.16 15.17 -10.97
N SER A 109 -18.02 15.17 -10.26
CA SER A 109 -17.38 13.99 -9.71
C SER A 109 -16.52 14.38 -8.50
N LEU A 110 -16.19 13.39 -7.66
CA LEU A 110 -15.20 13.49 -6.61
C LEU A 110 -13.86 13.03 -7.20
N LYS A 111 -12.96 13.97 -7.46
CA LYS A 111 -11.71 13.72 -8.16
C LYS A 111 -10.61 13.24 -7.20
N ILE A 112 -9.89 12.22 -7.61
CA ILE A 112 -8.75 11.63 -6.91
C ILE A 112 -7.54 11.76 -7.82
N GLY A 113 -6.43 12.28 -7.33
CA GLY A 113 -5.19 12.41 -8.10
C GLY A 113 -4.25 11.23 -7.87
N LEU A 114 -3.69 10.67 -8.94
CA LEU A 114 -2.63 9.68 -8.86
C LEU A 114 -1.27 10.37 -9.03
N VAL A 115 -0.42 10.31 -7.99
CA VAL A 115 0.98 10.72 -8.09
C VAL A 115 1.78 9.51 -8.54
N ASP A 116 1.91 9.38 -9.85
CA ASP A 116 2.46 8.20 -10.53
C ASP A 116 3.98 8.30 -10.75
N ALA A 117 4.64 7.14 -10.90
CA ALA A 117 6.04 7.07 -11.29
C ALA A 117 6.21 7.39 -12.78
N PRO A 118 7.37 7.95 -13.17
CA PRO A 118 7.68 8.14 -14.58
C PRO A 118 7.83 6.79 -15.30
N LYS A 119 7.51 6.75 -16.60
CA LYS A 119 7.54 5.53 -17.44
C LYS A 119 8.96 5.06 -17.75
N VAL A 120 9.83 5.07 -16.73
CA VAL A 120 11.23 4.67 -16.84
C VAL A 120 11.68 3.94 -15.58
N GLY A 121 12.54 2.95 -15.72
CA GLY A 121 13.12 2.21 -14.61
C GLY A 121 12.19 1.20 -13.96
N PRO A 122 12.63 0.53 -12.88
CA PRO A 122 11.90 -0.57 -12.24
C PRO A 122 10.61 -0.09 -11.56
N ASN A 123 10.56 1.15 -11.10
CA ASN A 123 9.38 1.69 -10.44
C ASN A 123 8.16 1.83 -11.36
N TRP A 124 8.38 1.88 -12.68
CA TRP A 124 7.26 1.93 -13.61
C TRP A 124 6.38 0.67 -13.56
N GLU A 125 6.97 -0.53 -13.54
CA GLU A 125 6.19 -1.77 -13.46
C GLU A 125 5.40 -1.86 -12.14
N ARG A 126 6.01 -1.45 -11.02
CA ARG A 126 5.35 -1.37 -9.71
C ARG A 126 4.20 -0.36 -9.72
N SER A 127 4.40 0.80 -10.39
CA SER A 127 3.38 1.83 -10.55
C SER A 127 2.18 1.34 -11.36
N VAL A 128 2.40 0.57 -12.41
CA VAL A 128 1.31 -0.07 -13.16
C VAL A 128 0.46 -0.95 -12.25
N ARG A 129 1.07 -1.76 -11.36
CA ARG A 129 0.35 -2.60 -10.40
C ARG A 129 -0.42 -1.77 -9.38
N THR A 130 0.21 -0.72 -8.85
CA THR A 130 -0.44 0.25 -7.95
C THR A 130 -1.67 0.87 -8.60
N ARG A 131 -1.53 1.33 -9.84
CA ARG A 131 -2.64 1.90 -10.62
C ARG A 131 -3.78 0.89 -10.84
N GLU A 132 -3.47 -0.35 -11.15
CA GLU A 132 -4.47 -1.41 -11.36
C GLU A 132 -5.33 -1.63 -10.11
N GLY A 133 -4.72 -1.65 -8.92
CA GLY A 133 -5.45 -1.72 -7.64
C GLY A 133 -6.37 -0.53 -7.41
N ILE A 134 -5.87 0.68 -7.62
CA ILE A 134 -6.63 1.93 -7.47
C ILE A 134 -7.83 1.97 -8.42
N VAL A 135 -7.62 1.66 -9.69
CA VAL A 135 -8.68 1.67 -10.71
C VAL A 135 -9.79 0.68 -10.35
N LEU A 136 -9.42 -0.53 -9.92
CA LEU A 136 -10.41 -1.53 -9.50
C LEU A 136 -11.27 -1.02 -8.34
N ALA A 137 -10.67 -0.44 -7.30
CA ALA A 137 -11.40 0.13 -6.16
C ALA A 137 -12.38 1.24 -6.59
N ILE A 138 -11.95 2.13 -7.50
CA ILE A 138 -12.79 3.22 -8.00
C ILE A 138 -13.93 2.67 -8.87
N GLU A 139 -13.67 1.69 -9.75
CA GLU A 139 -14.70 1.04 -10.57
C GLU A 139 -15.77 0.39 -9.68
N GLU A 140 -15.37 -0.36 -8.65
CA GLU A 140 -16.27 -1.01 -7.70
C GLU A 140 -17.08 0.03 -6.89
N ALA A 141 -16.42 1.06 -6.37
CA ALA A 141 -17.09 2.14 -5.65
C ALA A 141 -18.13 2.88 -6.50
N ASN A 142 -17.88 3.03 -7.79
CA ASN A 142 -18.84 3.65 -8.72
C ASN A 142 -20.02 2.73 -9.07
N ILE A 143 -19.81 1.40 -9.09
CA ILE A 143 -20.89 0.41 -9.25
C ILE A 143 -21.82 0.42 -8.02
N GLU A 144 -21.25 0.51 -6.82
CA GLU A 144 -22.00 0.53 -5.55
C GLU A 144 -22.65 1.88 -5.21
N ARG A 145 -22.43 2.89 -6.02
CA ARG A 145 -22.89 4.27 -5.80
C ARG A 145 -24.41 4.35 -5.66
N ARG A 146 -24.86 5.06 -4.64
CA ARG A 146 -26.29 5.31 -4.42
C ARG A 146 -26.81 6.38 -5.38
N PRO A 147 -28.11 6.36 -5.71
CA PRO A 147 -28.73 7.44 -6.48
C PRO A 147 -28.52 8.80 -5.82
N GLY A 148 -27.99 9.76 -6.58
CA GLY A 148 -27.71 11.13 -6.10
C GLY A 148 -26.29 11.35 -5.57
N GLU A 149 -25.51 10.31 -5.34
CA GLU A 149 -24.08 10.46 -5.00
C GLU A 149 -23.28 10.80 -6.26
N LEU A 150 -22.24 11.64 -6.09
CA LEU A 150 -21.30 11.96 -7.17
C LEU A 150 -20.41 10.75 -7.47
N PRO A 151 -20.08 10.49 -8.74
CA PRO A 151 -19.12 9.47 -9.10
C PRO A 151 -17.71 9.87 -8.67
N PHE A 152 -16.86 8.88 -8.45
CA PHE A 152 -15.43 9.06 -8.29
C PHE A 152 -14.72 9.08 -9.65
N ASP A 153 -13.73 9.93 -9.78
CA ASP A 153 -12.98 10.12 -11.02
C ASP A 153 -11.47 10.15 -10.72
N LEU A 154 -10.72 9.26 -11.36
CA LEU A 154 -9.27 9.21 -11.23
C LEU A 154 -8.65 10.18 -12.24
N ILE A 155 -7.90 11.15 -11.74
CA ILE A 155 -7.15 12.10 -12.55
C ILE A 155 -5.70 11.65 -12.60
N GLU A 156 -5.22 11.40 -13.80
CA GLU A 156 -3.91 10.84 -14.07
C GLU A 156 -3.15 11.69 -15.08
N HIS A 157 -1.87 11.88 -14.83
CA HIS A 157 -0.92 12.44 -15.78
C HIS A 157 0.35 11.60 -15.79
N GLU A 158 1.10 11.65 -16.84
CA GLU A 158 2.38 10.94 -16.93
C GLU A 158 3.35 11.46 -15.86
N GLY A 159 3.96 10.56 -15.11
CA GLY A 159 4.98 10.86 -14.12
C GLY A 159 6.19 11.56 -14.77
N ILE A 160 6.76 12.55 -14.08
CA ILE A 160 7.82 13.41 -14.60
C ILE A 160 9.16 12.89 -14.09
N ALA A 161 10.00 12.38 -15.01
CA ALA A 161 11.29 11.74 -14.72
C ALA A 161 12.43 12.75 -14.41
N GLN A 162 12.16 13.76 -13.58
CA GLN A 162 13.20 14.71 -13.11
C GLN A 162 13.02 14.98 -11.62
N TRP A 163 14.09 15.40 -10.98
CA TRP A 163 14.01 15.79 -9.56
C TRP A 163 12.92 16.84 -9.34
N GLY A 164 12.04 16.58 -8.40
CA GLY A 164 10.88 17.44 -8.14
C GLY A 164 9.68 17.20 -9.06
N GLY A 165 9.76 16.22 -9.97
CA GLY A 165 8.67 15.88 -10.89
C GLY A 165 7.38 15.53 -10.19
N ALA A 166 7.44 14.75 -9.13
CA ALA A 166 6.27 14.40 -8.32
C ALA A 166 5.60 15.62 -7.65
N ALA A 167 6.36 16.66 -7.25
CA ALA A 167 5.78 17.89 -6.75
C ALA A 167 5.04 18.67 -7.86
N ASN A 168 5.61 18.73 -9.07
CA ASN A 168 4.95 19.36 -10.20
C ASN A 168 3.68 18.62 -10.59
N LEU A 169 3.71 17.29 -10.58
CA LEU A 169 2.53 16.45 -10.82
C LEU A 169 1.46 16.70 -9.77
N ALA A 170 1.82 16.68 -8.48
CA ALA A 170 0.87 16.95 -7.41
C ALA A 170 0.28 18.38 -7.48
N ALA A 171 1.06 19.38 -7.92
CA ALA A 171 0.56 20.72 -8.13
C ALA A 171 -0.44 20.80 -9.29
N LEU A 172 -0.14 20.14 -10.41
CA LEU A 172 -1.04 20.05 -11.56
C LEU A 172 -2.38 19.40 -11.18
N LEU A 173 -2.32 18.29 -10.43
CA LEU A 173 -3.51 17.61 -9.91
C LEU A 173 -4.32 18.51 -8.96
N ALA A 174 -3.65 19.35 -8.14
CA ALA A 174 -4.32 20.30 -7.28
C ALA A 174 -5.08 21.38 -8.07
N ASP A 175 -4.49 21.86 -9.17
CA ASP A 175 -5.12 22.83 -10.07
C ASP A 175 -6.37 22.24 -10.74
N GLU A 176 -6.40 20.92 -10.94
CA GLU A 176 -7.57 20.17 -11.43
C GLU A 176 -8.61 19.87 -10.34
N LYS A 177 -8.39 20.37 -9.12
CA LYS A 177 -9.31 20.28 -7.98
C LYS A 177 -9.54 18.85 -7.47
N VAL A 178 -8.48 18.05 -7.41
CA VAL A 178 -8.55 16.76 -6.72
C VAL A 178 -8.78 16.96 -5.22
N LEU A 179 -9.45 16.02 -4.60
CA LEU A 179 -9.84 16.05 -3.18
C LEU A 179 -8.93 15.18 -2.31
N GLY A 180 -8.11 14.33 -2.91
CA GLY A 180 -7.12 13.48 -2.27
C GLY A 180 -6.13 12.95 -3.28
N TYR A 181 -4.95 12.55 -2.80
CA TYR A 181 -3.91 11.91 -3.60
C TYR A 181 -3.71 10.46 -3.21
N LEU A 182 -3.41 9.62 -4.18
CA LEU A 182 -2.90 8.25 -4.04
C LEU A 182 -1.51 8.16 -4.67
N GLY A 183 -0.67 7.27 -4.18
CA GLY A 183 0.73 7.08 -4.61
C GLY A 183 1.63 7.32 -3.40
N THR A 184 2.91 7.33 -3.48
CA THR A 184 3.86 7.17 -4.57
C THR A 184 4.64 5.86 -4.41
N ILE A 185 5.48 5.49 -5.42
CA ILE A 185 6.33 4.29 -5.36
C ILE A 185 7.71 4.59 -4.74
N ASP A 186 8.20 5.82 -4.87
CA ASP A 186 9.56 6.21 -4.45
C ASP A 186 9.51 7.24 -3.32
N GLY A 187 10.34 7.05 -2.28
CA GLY A 187 10.39 7.94 -1.12
C GLY A 187 10.85 9.36 -1.42
N THR A 188 11.69 9.56 -2.44
CA THR A 188 12.07 10.90 -2.86
C THR A 188 10.88 11.63 -3.46
N ASP A 189 10.15 10.96 -4.33
CA ASP A 189 8.94 11.49 -4.96
C ASP A 189 7.84 11.75 -3.93
N ALA A 190 7.67 10.83 -2.96
CA ALA A 190 6.74 11.01 -1.86
C ALA A 190 7.05 12.27 -1.02
N HIS A 191 8.32 12.50 -0.66
CA HIS A 191 8.73 13.67 0.11
C HIS A 191 8.53 14.99 -0.64
N VAL A 192 8.77 15.02 -1.94
CA VAL A 192 8.57 16.26 -2.71
C VAL A 192 7.10 16.51 -2.99
N ALA A 193 6.30 15.47 -3.23
CA ALA A 193 4.85 15.57 -3.33
C ALA A 193 4.22 16.04 -2.02
N LEU A 194 4.69 15.52 -0.87
CA LEU A 194 4.20 15.90 0.47
C LEU A 194 4.32 17.42 0.74
N ARG A 195 5.28 18.11 0.15
CA ARG A 195 5.37 19.58 0.25
C ARG A 195 4.20 20.28 -0.43
N VAL A 196 3.68 19.69 -1.49
CA VAL A 196 2.50 20.21 -2.20
C VAL A 196 1.25 19.87 -1.41
N THR A 197 1.11 18.64 -0.91
CA THR A 197 -0.06 18.24 -0.11
C THR A 197 -0.26 19.16 1.09
N LEU A 198 0.85 19.53 1.77
CA LEU A 198 0.82 20.48 2.89
C LEU A 198 0.35 21.87 2.48
N LYS A 199 0.79 22.36 1.31
CA LYS A 199 0.44 23.72 0.82
C LYS A 199 -0.98 23.80 0.28
N THR A 200 -1.44 22.73 -0.36
CA THR A 200 -2.76 22.64 -0.99
C THR A 200 -3.82 22.14 -0.02
N GLU A 201 -3.40 21.63 1.15
CA GLU A 201 -4.27 21.02 2.16
C GLU A 201 -5.12 19.91 1.55
N ILE A 202 -4.49 19.02 0.77
CA ILE A 202 -5.09 17.84 0.16
C ILE A 202 -4.39 16.61 0.74
N VAL A 203 -5.14 15.70 1.35
CA VAL A 203 -4.57 14.50 1.99
C VAL A 203 -3.97 13.54 0.96
N MET A 204 -2.82 12.95 1.28
CA MET A 204 -2.19 11.89 0.52
C MET A 204 -2.24 10.57 1.29
N VAL A 205 -2.70 9.53 0.64
CA VAL A 205 -2.57 8.14 1.09
C VAL A 205 -1.41 7.50 0.32
N ASN A 206 -0.30 7.31 1.02
CA ASN A 206 0.86 6.62 0.45
C ASN A 206 0.61 5.11 0.43
N THR A 207 0.74 4.50 -0.75
CA THR A 207 0.34 3.12 -1.02
C THR A 207 1.48 2.15 -1.21
N SER A 208 2.72 2.62 -1.38
CA SER A 208 3.78 1.73 -1.88
C SER A 208 5.19 2.03 -1.36
N ASP A 209 5.40 3.12 -0.62
CA ASP A 209 6.73 3.51 -0.18
C ASP A 209 6.93 3.29 1.32
N PRO A 210 7.89 2.42 1.73
CA PRO A 210 8.15 2.10 3.13
C PRO A 210 9.06 3.11 3.86
N ASP A 211 9.44 4.24 3.27
CA ASP A 211 10.31 5.23 3.92
C ASP A 211 9.65 5.78 5.21
N GLN A 212 10.17 5.38 6.36
CA GLN A 212 9.64 5.78 7.65
C GLN A 212 9.69 7.29 7.88
N THR A 213 10.61 8.01 7.23
CA THR A 213 10.74 9.46 7.43
C THR A 213 9.58 10.26 6.85
N LEU A 214 8.75 9.65 6.01
CA LEU A 214 7.52 10.28 5.50
C LEU A 214 6.53 10.59 6.61
N THR A 215 6.31 9.65 7.52
CA THR A 215 5.33 9.78 8.60
C THR A 215 5.94 10.31 9.90
N GLU A 216 7.26 10.19 10.10
CA GLU A 216 7.96 10.73 11.28
C GLU A 216 7.78 12.22 11.51
N THR A 217 7.65 12.98 10.44
CA THR A 217 7.41 14.42 10.51
C THR A 217 6.02 14.76 11.04
N GLN A 218 5.14 13.77 11.17
CA GLN A 218 3.74 13.92 11.62
C GLN A 218 2.98 15.02 10.87
N ILE A 219 3.24 15.14 9.58
CA ILE A 219 2.47 16.06 8.74
C ILE A 219 1.06 15.49 8.61
N PRO A 220 0.03 16.18 9.15
CA PRO A 220 -1.31 15.64 9.27
C PRO A 220 -2.08 15.61 7.94
N TRP A 221 -1.37 15.49 6.84
CA TRP A 221 -1.88 15.39 5.46
C TRP A 221 -1.36 14.14 4.75
N LEU A 222 -0.81 13.20 5.51
CA LEU A 222 -0.29 11.95 4.98
C LEU A 222 -0.62 10.80 5.92
N ILE A 223 -1.07 9.68 5.35
CA ILE A 223 -1.00 8.35 5.98
C ILE A 223 -0.28 7.39 5.03
N ARG A 224 0.25 6.29 5.57
CA ARG A 224 0.84 5.21 4.81
C ARG A 224 0.17 3.89 5.14
N VAL A 225 -0.29 3.17 4.09
CA VAL A 225 -1.06 1.93 4.27
C VAL A 225 -0.21 0.67 4.38
N LEU A 226 1.07 0.70 3.96
CA LEU A 226 1.98 -0.43 4.14
C LEU A 226 2.86 -0.23 5.40
N PRO A 227 3.38 -1.31 5.99
CA PRO A 227 4.42 -1.22 7.01
C PRO A 227 5.67 -0.51 6.49
N ASP A 228 6.47 0.05 7.38
CA ASP A 228 7.66 0.82 7.03
C ASP A 228 8.97 0.09 7.32
N HIS A 229 10.07 0.67 6.88
CA HIS A 229 11.42 0.14 7.12
C HIS A 229 11.74 -0.09 8.61
N ARG A 230 11.16 0.67 9.54
CA ARG A 230 11.39 0.39 10.96
C ARG A 230 10.82 -0.94 11.39
N GLN A 231 9.63 -1.27 10.89
CA GLN A 231 9.01 -2.55 11.20
C GLN A 231 9.75 -3.69 10.51
N GLU A 232 10.12 -3.49 9.25
CA GLU A 232 10.83 -4.51 8.47
C GLU A 232 12.23 -4.77 9.02
N GLU A 233 13.07 -3.75 9.07
CA GLU A 233 14.46 -3.88 9.51
C GLU A 233 14.56 -4.16 11.00
N GLY A 234 13.64 -3.67 11.81
CA GLY A 234 13.58 -4.01 13.24
C GLY A 234 13.27 -5.47 13.46
N ARG A 235 12.28 -6.00 12.74
CA ARG A 235 11.94 -7.43 12.78
C ARG A 235 13.08 -8.31 12.25
N LEU A 236 13.72 -7.86 11.16
CA LEU A 236 14.86 -8.57 10.57
C LEU A 236 16.07 -8.55 11.49
N ALA A 237 16.42 -7.41 12.08
CA ALA A 237 17.53 -7.28 13.02
C ALA A 237 17.30 -8.16 14.26
N GLU A 238 16.09 -8.19 14.80
CA GLU A 238 15.73 -9.09 15.91
C GLU A 238 15.91 -10.56 15.53
N LEU A 239 15.44 -10.96 14.36
CA LEU A 239 15.64 -12.31 13.83
C LEU A 239 17.13 -12.63 13.68
N MET A 240 17.89 -11.77 12.99
CA MET A 240 19.30 -11.99 12.71
C MET A 240 20.13 -12.10 13.99
N VAL A 241 19.96 -11.15 14.91
CA VAL A 241 20.79 -11.07 16.11
C VAL A 241 20.32 -12.05 17.19
N ARG A 242 19.04 -12.01 17.57
CA ARG A 242 18.52 -12.78 18.71
C ARG A 242 18.24 -14.24 18.39
N LYS A 243 17.63 -14.51 17.22
CA LYS A 243 17.25 -15.89 16.86
C LYS A 243 18.32 -16.61 16.08
N CYS A 244 18.97 -15.94 15.14
CA CYS A 244 20.02 -16.53 14.31
C CYS A 244 21.42 -16.41 14.91
N GLY A 245 21.63 -15.58 15.94
CA GLY A 245 22.92 -15.38 16.57
C GLY A 245 23.98 -14.73 15.68
N CYS A 246 23.56 -13.91 14.71
CA CYS A 246 24.49 -13.17 13.85
C CYS A 246 25.22 -12.11 14.67
N THR A 247 26.55 -12.08 14.55
CA THR A 247 27.41 -11.14 15.29
C THR A 247 28.26 -10.27 14.39
N ARG A 248 28.44 -10.66 13.13
CA ARG A 248 29.27 -9.99 12.13
C ARG A 248 28.47 -9.79 10.86
N ILE A 249 27.70 -8.70 10.83
CA ILE A 249 26.76 -8.41 9.77
C ILE A 249 27.38 -7.45 8.76
N ALA A 250 27.40 -7.81 7.48
CA ALA A 250 27.69 -6.89 6.39
C ALA A 250 26.41 -6.41 5.73
N VAL A 251 26.40 -5.17 5.22
CA VAL A 251 25.33 -4.59 4.41
C VAL A 251 25.85 -4.36 3.01
N LEU A 252 25.11 -4.80 2.01
CA LEU A 252 25.37 -4.53 0.60
C LEU A 252 24.16 -3.84 -0.02
N ARG A 253 24.32 -2.60 -0.48
CA ARG A 253 23.21 -1.78 -0.93
C ARG A 253 23.50 -0.90 -2.13
N THR A 254 22.47 -0.45 -2.78
CA THR A 254 22.50 0.64 -3.75
C THR A 254 22.62 2.02 -3.08
N GLY A 255 22.83 3.06 -3.88
CA GLY A 255 22.94 4.44 -3.40
C GLY A 255 21.60 5.19 -3.33
N ASP A 256 20.50 4.60 -3.78
CA ASP A 256 19.19 5.24 -3.79
C ASP A 256 18.62 5.46 -2.37
N ARG A 257 17.50 6.16 -2.30
CA ARG A 257 16.90 6.53 -1.01
C ARG A 257 16.38 5.32 -0.25
N PHE A 258 15.68 4.40 -0.92
CA PHE A 258 15.14 3.18 -0.32
C PHE A 258 16.24 2.40 0.41
N ALA A 259 17.32 2.04 -0.31
CA ALA A 259 18.40 1.25 0.24
C ALA A 259 19.20 2.00 1.33
N ARG A 260 19.40 3.31 1.17
CA ARG A 260 20.12 4.12 2.16
C ARG A 260 19.36 4.27 3.47
N VAL A 261 18.05 4.54 3.40
CA VAL A 261 17.20 4.74 4.58
C VAL A 261 17.01 3.41 5.32
N GLY A 262 16.73 2.31 4.60
CA GLY A 262 16.62 0.97 5.18
C GLY A 262 17.92 0.51 5.83
N ALA A 263 19.07 0.65 5.14
CA ALA A 263 20.37 0.29 5.71
C ALA A 263 20.69 1.06 6.99
N HIS A 264 20.42 2.36 7.02
CA HIS A 264 20.63 3.19 8.21
C HIS A 264 19.77 2.72 9.38
N GLN A 265 18.49 2.46 9.12
CA GLN A 265 17.56 1.97 10.13
C GLN A 265 17.97 0.60 10.67
N PHE A 266 18.32 -0.33 9.78
CA PHE A 266 18.83 -1.65 10.15
C PHE A 266 20.11 -1.55 11.00
N ALA A 267 21.07 -0.71 10.60
CA ALA A 267 22.33 -0.54 11.32
C ALA A 267 22.12 0.00 12.75
N ASP A 268 21.16 0.92 12.95
CA ASP A 268 20.79 1.40 14.29
C ASP A 268 20.22 0.28 15.15
N PHE A 269 19.30 -0.53 14.62
CA PHE A 269 18.75 -1.67 15.35
C PHE A 269 19.78 -2.73 15.67
N ALA A 270 20.59 -3.13 14.69
CA ALA A 270 21.66 -4.11 14.90
C ALA A 270 22.65 -3.65 15.98
N ARG A 271 23.03 -2.37 15.96
CA ARG A 271 23.88 -1.75 16.99
C ARG A 271 23.22 -1.78 18.38
N ARG A 272 21.94 -1.44 18.50
CA ARG A 272 21.19 -1.49 19.77
C ARG A 272 21.04 -2.91 20.31
N LEU A 273 20.98 -3.90 19.42
CA LEU A 273 20.92 -5.31 19.78
C LEU A 273 22.31 -5.93 20.06
N GLY A 274 23.39 -5.14 19.97
CA GLY A 274 24.75 -5.56 20.31
C GLY A 274 25.55 -6.18 19.16
N SER A 275 25.05 -6.15 17.92
CA SER A 275 25.71 -6.68 16.72
C SER A 275 25.86 -5.60 15.64
N PRO A 276 26.71 -4.58 15.84
CA PRO A 276 26.86 -3.50 14.87
C PRO A 276 27.33 -4.03 13.51
N VAL A 277 26.92 -3.35 12.45
CA VAL A 277 27.37 -3.63 11.09
C VAL A 277 28.88 -3.49 11.00
N VAL A 278 29.56 -4.55 10.55
CA VAL A 278 31.03 -4.57 10.43
C VAL A 278 31.54 -4.08 9.09
N GLN A 279 30.68 -4.11 8.07
CA GLN A 279 31.01 -3.69 6.71
C GLN A 279 29.78 -3.19 6.00
N GLU A 280 29.85 -2.01 5.39
CA GLU A 280 28.83 -1.49 4.46
C GLU A 280 29.48 -1.26 3.10
N LEU A 281 28.88 -1.83 2.06
CA LEU A 281 29.38 -1.79 0.69
C LEU A 281 28.30 -1.27 -0.25
N LEU A 282 28.69 -0.45 -1.20
CA LEU A 282 27.85 0.07 -2.25
C LEU A 282 28.04 -0.69 -3.55
N PHE A 283 26.96 -0.77 -4.33
CA PHE A 283 27.01 -1.19 -5.72
C PHE A 283 26.14 -0.27 -6.60
N SER A 284 26.47 -0.20 -7.88
CA SER A 284 25.63 0.53 -8.85
C SER A 284 24.52 -0.37 -9.38
N PRO A 285 23.29 0.12 -9.57
CA PRO A 285 22.23 -0.64 -10.24
C PRO A 285 22.72 -1.23 -11.57
N GLY A 286 22.40 -2.51 -11.81
CA GLY A 286 22.81 -3.23 -13.01
C GLY A 286 24.28 -3.68 -13.04
N ALA A 287 25.07 -3.47 -11.97
CA ALA A 287 26.46 -3.91 -11.92
C ALA A 287 26.58 -5.42 -12.15
N THR A 288 27.51 -5.81 -13.02
CA THR A 288 27.82 -7.22 -13.31
C THR A 288 29.11 -7.69 -12.64
N ASP A 289 30.07 -6.78 -12.45
CA ASP A 289 31.31 -7.02 -11.73
C ASP A 289 31.21 -6.52 -10.29
N ILE A 290 31.27 -7.44 -9.35
CA ILE A 290 31.30 -7.17 -7.90
C ILE A 290 32.55 -7.77 -7.24
N SER A 291 33.63 -7.91 -7.99
CA SER A 291 34.90 -8.47 -7.49
C SER A 291 35.44 -7.70 -6.27
N TYR A 292 35.29 -6.38 -6.24
CA TYR A 292 35.64 -5.55 -5.10
C TYR A 292 34.80 -5.92 -3.85
N GLN A 293 33.48 -6.04 -4.00
CA GLN A 293 32.58 -6.42 -2.89
C GLN A 293 32.88 -7.84 -2.40
N ILE A 294 33.16 -8.77 -3.31
CA ILE A 294 33.57 -10.16 -2.95
C ILE A 294 34.87 -10.14 -2.14
N ALA A 295 35.88 -9.36 -2.55
CA ALA A 295 37.15 -9.24 -1.83
C ALA A 295 36.93 -8.66 -0.42
N ALA A 296 36.18 -7.58 -0.28
CA ALA A 296 35.87 -6.92 0.98
C ALA A 296 35.09 -7.84 1.95
N ILE A 297 34.10 -8.59 1.42
CA ILE A 297 33.34 -9.58 2.22
C ILE A 297 34.25 -10.74 2.68
N LYS A 298 35.17 -11.22 1.84
CA LYS A 298 36.14 -12.23 2.24
C LYS A 298 37.09 -11.74 3.34
N GLU A 299 37.51 -10.50 3.29
CA GLU A 299 38.34 -9.87 4.30
C GLU A 299 37.62 -9.68 5.63
N SER A 300 36.40 -9.11 5.58
CA SER A 300 35.63 -8.84 6.79
C SER A 300 34.96 -10.06 7.41
N GLN A 301 34.89 -11.18 6.70
CA GLN A 301 34.35 -12.48 7.14
C GLN A 301 33.00 -12.35 7.92
N PRO A 302 31.96 -11.79 7.35
CA PRO A 302 30.66 -11.68 8.01
C PRO A 302 30.01 -13.08 8.14
N ASP A 303 29.19 -13.26 9.16
CA ASP A 303 28.31 -14.43 9.31
C ASP A 303 26.96 -14.23 8.63
N ALA A 304 26.62 -12.98 8.32
CA ALA A 304 25.42 -12.60 7.61
C ALA A 304 25.64 -11.40 6.66
N ILE A 305 24.91 -11.39 5.54
CA ILE A 305 24.87 -10.27 4.59
C ILE A 305 23.43 -9.83 4.43
N PHE A 306 23.17 -8.55 4.70
CA PHE A 306 21.88 -7.90 4.45
C PHE A 306 21.93 -7.12 3.14
N PHE A 307 21.03 -7.45 2.23
CA PHE A 307 20.95 -6.87 0.88
C PHE A 307 19.82 -5.86 0.78
N LEU A 308 20.12 -4.70 0.17
CA LEU A 308 19.12 -3.70 -0.20
C LEU A 308 19.38 -3.20 -1.62
N GLY A 309 18.46 -3.48 -2.52
CA GLY A 309 18.54 -3.11 -3.93
C GLY A 309 17.61 -3.96 -4.77
N GLU A 310 17.68 -3.77 -6.08
CA GLU A 310 16.79 -4.46 -7.02
C GLU A 310 16.98 -5.98 -6.96
N PRO A 311 15.88 -6.75 -6.92
CA PRO A 311 15.92 -8.20 -6.72
C PRO A 311 16.73 -8.93 -7.79
N THR A 312 16.74 -8.45 -9.03
CA THR A 312 17.54 -9.01 -10.12
C THR A 312 19.05 -8.90 -9.84
N ASP A 313 19.50 -7.76 -9.33
CA ASP A 313 20.89 -7.51 -8.98
C ASP A 313 21.31 -8.38 -7.78
N ILE A 314 20.49 -8.36 -6.73
CA ILE A 314 20.72 -9.14 -5.52
C ILE A 314 20.81 -10.64 -5.83
N GLY A 315 19.93 -11.15 -6.72
CA GLY A 315 19.97 -12.55 -7.16
C GLY A 315 21.30 -12.92 -7.83
N ARG A 316 21.77 -12.07 -8.74
CA ARG A 316 23.09 -12.27 -9.38
C ARG A 316 24.23 -12.24 -8.37
N PHE A 317 24.18 -11.34 -7.39
CA PHE A 317 25.22 -11.23 -6.37
C PHE A 317 25.20 -12.40 -5.41
N ALA A 318 24.03 -12.87 -4.99
CA ALA A 318 23.90 -14.08 -4.18
C ALA A 318 24.60 -15.28 -4.86
N LYS A 319 24.39 -15.45 -6.18
CA LYS A 319 25.06 -16.48 -6.97
C LYS A 319 26.57 -16.31 -6.99
N GLN A 320 27.08 -15.11 -7.32
CA GLN A 320 28.51 -14.82 -7.36
C GLN A 320 29.18 -15.00 -5.99
N PHE A 321 28.50 -14.64 -4.90
CA PHE A 321 29.02 -14.86 -3.54
C PHE A 321 29.13 -16.34 -3.20
N ARG A 322 28.15 -17.17 -3.57
CA ARG A 322 28.23 -18.63 -3.39
C ARG A 322 29.33 -19.26 -4.24
N GLU A 323 29.46 -18.86 -5.51
CA GLU A 323 30.54 -19.28 -6.41
C GLU A 323 31.91 -18.87 -5.87
N ALA A 324 32.03 -17.72 -5.22
CA ALA A 324 33.25 -17.25 -4.55
C ALA A 324 33.53 -17.96 -3.19
N GLY A 325 32.69 -18.91 -2.76
CA GLY A 325 32.83 -19.67 -1.53
C GLY A 325 32.40 -18.95 -0.25
N ILE A 326 31.67 -17.83 -0.35
CA ILE A 326 31.12 -17.08 0.78
C ILE A 326 29.95 -17.87 1.38
N LYS A 327 30.08 -18.23 2.69
CA LYS A 327 29.10 -19.04 3.43
C LYS A 327 28.17 -18.23 4.32
N ALA A 328 28.32 -16.91 4.36
CA ALA A 328 27.45 -16.02 5.13
C ALA A 328 25.97 -16.27 4.81
N ARG A 329 25.10 -16.15 5.80
CA ARG A 329 23.65 -16.21 5.58
C ARG A 329 23.19 -14.96 4.85
N PHE A 330 22.21 -15.11 3.96
CA PHE A 330 21.67 -14.01 3.17
C PHE A 330 20.32 -13.54 3.73
N PHE A 331 20.20 -12.23 3.85
CA PHE A 331 18.99 -11.55 4.30
C PHE A 331 18.64 -10.39 3.37
N GLY A 332 17.37 -10.02 3.29
CA GLY A 332 16.93 -8.93 2.42
C GLY A 332 15.60 -8.31 2.85
N THR A 333 15.12 -7.40 2.04
CA THR A 333 13.85 -6.70 2.24
C THR A 333 12.70 -7.37 1.48
N ASP A 334 11.51 -6.77 1.56
CA ASP A 334 10.31 -7.10 0.82
C ASP A 334 10.53 -7.29 -0.69
N LEU A 335 11.48 -6.54 -1.28
CA LEU A 335 11.80 -6.64 -2.71
C LEU A 335 12.24 -8.05 -3.13
N LEU A 336 12.79 -8.85 -2.22
CA LEU A 336 13.13 -10.24 -2.52
C LEU A 336 11.91 -11.13 -2.76
N MET A 337 10.71 -10.65 -2.48
CA MET A 337 9.48 -11.32 -2.88
C MET A 337 9.27 -11.34 -4.39
N GLU A 338 9.84 -10.41 -5.12
CA GLU A 338 9.74 -10.37 -6.58
C GLU A 338 10.52 -11.52 -7.23
N ASP A 339 9.98 -12.05 -8.33
CA ASP A 339 10.56 -13.19 -9.06
C ASP A 339 11.98 -12.95 -9.57
N GLY A 340 12.35 -11.68 -9.76
CA GLY A 340 13.68 -11.27 -10.21
C GLY A 340 14.80 -11.83 -9.34
N PHE A 341 14.60 -11.92 -8.03
CA PHE A 341 15.58 -12.52 -7.12
C PHE A 341 15.80 -14.02 -7.41
N LEU A 342 14.74 -14.80 -7.31
CA LEU A 342 14.84 -16.27 -7.47
C LEU A 342 15.34 -16.68 -8.85
N LYS A 343 14.86 -16.02 -9.91
CA LYS A 343 15.30 -16.27 -11.30
C LYS A 343 16.81 -16.07 -11.49
N ASN A 344 17.41 -15.12 -10.78
CA ASN A 344 18.83 -14.81 -10.95
C ASN A 344 19.73 -15.52 -9.92
N ALA A 345 19.25 -15.78 -8.72
CA ALA A 345 20.00 -16.48 -7.68
C ALA A 345 20.05 -18.00 -7.90
N GLY A 346 18.97 -18.58 -8.45
CA GLY A 346 18.86 -20.04 -8.55
C GLY A 346 19.06 -20.73 -7.21
N ASP A 347 19.91 -21.76 -7.15
CA ASP A 347 20.21 -22.50 -5.92
C ASP A 347 20.86 -21.65 -4.83
N ALA A 348 21.47 -20.52 -5.19
CA ALA A 348 22.04 -19.58 -4.22
C ALA A 348 20.99 -18.84 -3.38
N ALA A 349 19.72 -18.89 -3.77
CA ALA A 349 18.60 -18.36 -3.00
C ALA A 349 18.32 -19.17 -1.71
N GLU A 350 18.72 -20.44 -1.67
CA GLU A 350 18.40 -21.36 -0.58
C GLU A 350 18.81 -20.80 0.77
N GLY A 351 17.88 -20.80 1.73
CA GLY A 351 18.04 -20.25 3.07
C GLY A 351 18.04 -18.72 3.16
N THR A 352 17.93 -17.98 2.04
CA THR A 352 17.79 -16.52 2.08
C THR A 352 16.50 -16.15 2.79
N THR A 353 16.61 -15.25 3.78
CA THR A 353 15.50 -14.84 4.63
C THR A 353 15.24 -13.34 4.48
N PHE A 354 13.97 -12.93 4.43
CA PHE A 354 13.61 -11.54 4.24
C PHE A 354 12.27 -11.22 4.90
N THR A 355 11.93 -9.95 4.98
CA THR A 355 10.64 -9.47 5.47
C THR A 355 9.63 -9.31 4.34
N PHE A 356 8.35 -9.49 4.64
CA PHE A 356 7.27 -9.16 3.72
C PHE A 356 5.99 -8.77 4.46
N TYR A 357 5.09 -8.07 3.80
CA TYR A 357 3.92 -7.46 4.42
C TYR A 357 2.77 -8.43 4.66
N SER A 358 2.52 -9.34 3.72
CA SER A 358 1.38 -10.25 3.78
C SER A 358 1.67 -11.57 3.05
N ASP A 359 1.00 -12.63 3.47
CA ASP A 359 1.08 -13.92 2.79
C ASP A 359 0.13 -13.93 1.57
N PRO A 360 0.63 -14.05 0.33
CA PRO A 360 -0.23 -14.09 -0.85
C PRO A 360 -1.07 -15.37 -0.95
N ASP A 361 -0.71 -16.43 -0.21
CA ASP A 361 -1.41 -17.72 -0.21
C ASP A 361 -2.43 -17.83 0.94
N ARG A 362 -2.64 -16.75 1.71
CA ARG A 362 -3.66 -16.72 2.77
C ARG A 362 -5.06 -16.97 2.21
N GLN A 363 -5.92 -17.54 3.05
CA GLN A 363 -7.26 -18.02 2.65
C GLN A 363 -8.40 -17.18 3.24
N ASP A 364 -8.14 -15.95 3.69
CA ASP A 364 -9.22 -15.10 4.18
C ASP A 364 -10.18 -14.66 3.04
N PRO A 365 -11.48 -14.49 3.33
CA PRO A 365 -12.48 -14.19 2.30
C PRO A 365 -12.21 -12.91 1.53
N LEU A 366 -11.80 -11.80 2.20
CA LEU A 366 -11.57 -10.52 1.54
C LEU A 366 -10.46 -10.62 0.50
N TRP A 367 -9.36 -11.30 0.86
CA TRP A 367 -8.27 -11.53 -0.07
C TRP A 367 -8.69 -12.43 -1.25
N THR A 368 -9.36 -13.54 -0.95
CA THR A 368 -9.76 -14.52 -1.96
C THR A 368 -10.73 -13.90 -2.99
N GLU A 369 -11.69 -13.12 -2.53
CA GLU A 369 -12.64 -12.40 -3.38
C GLU A 369 -11.96 -11.30 -4.19
N PHE A 370 -11.10 -10.47 -3.56
CA PHE A 370 -10.32 -9.45 -4.27
C PHE A 370 -9.46 -10.06 -5.36
N ARG A 371 -8.72 -11.12 -5.04
CA ARG A 371 -7.86 -11.83 -5.98
C ARG A 371 -8.63 -12.31 -7.21
N ALA A 372 -9.83 -12.88 -7.01
CA ALA A 372 -10.68 -13.32 -8.09
C ALA A 372 -11.17 -12.13 -8.96
N ARG A 373 -11.64 -11.03 -8.34
CA ARG A 373 -12.08 -9.83 -9.06
C ARG A 373 -10.94 -9.17 -9.83
N PHE A 374 -9.78 -9.02 -9.20
CA PHE A 374 -8.58 -8.45 -9.82
C PHE A 374 -8.15 -9.26 -11.04
N LYS A 375 -8.04 -10.59 -10.88
CA LYS A 375 -7.69 -11.51 -11.98
C LYS A 375 -8.70 -11.46 -13.12
N ASN A 376 -9.99 -11.39 -12.82
CA ASN A 376 -11.03 -11.23 -13.82
C ASN A 376 -10.91 -9.93 -14.60
N ARG A 377 -10.53 -8.83 -13.93
CA ARG A 377 -10.39 -7.49 -14.54
C ARG A 377 -9.13 -7.35 -15.37
N TRP A 378 -7.99 -7.87 -14.89
CA TRP A 378 -6.67 -7.61 -15.46
C TRP A 378 -6.01 -8.82 -16.14
N GLY A 379 -6.52 -10.03 -15.92
CA GLY A 379 -6.01 -11.28 -16.55
C GLY A 379 -4.80 -11.90 -15.86
N HIS A 380 -4.35 -11.33 -14.73
CA HIS A 380 -3.23 -11.86 -13.93
C HIS A 380 -3.49 -11.72 -12.43
N GLU A 381 -2.67 -12.38 -11.61
CA GLU A 381 -2.78 -12.31 -10.15
C GLU A 381 -2.34 -10.92 -9.64
N PRO A 382 -2.98 -10.41 -8.56
CA PRO A 382 -2.52 -9.20 -7.88
C PRO A 382 -1.22 -9.48 -7.10
N ASP A 383 -0.37 -8.48 -7.01
CA ASP A 383 0.75 -8.45 -6.08
C ASP A 383 0.47 -7.54 -4.87
N ALA A 384 1.48 -7.32 -4.02
CA ALA A 384 1.33 -6.47 -2.85
C ALA A 384 1.08 -4.99 -3.23
N TYR A 385 1.70 -4.50 -4.31
CA TYR A 385 1.49 -3.12 -4.78
C TYR A 385 0.02 -2.88 -5.16
N ALA A 386 -0.57 -3.80 -5.92
CA ALA A 386 -1.98 -3.74 -6.28
C ALA A 386 -2.89 -3.81 -5.05
N ALA A 387 -2.58 -4.72 -4.11
CA ALA A 387 -3.42 -4.95 -2.93
C ALA A 387 -3.41 -3.76 -1.96
N TYR A 388 -2.23 -3.22 -1.62
CA TYR A 388 -2.12 -2.05 -0.75
C TYR A 388 -2.67 -0.78 -1.41
N ALA A 389 -2.53 -0.66 -2.72
CA ALA A 389 -3.10 0.45 -3.47
C ALA A 389 -4.64 0.40 -3.51
N TYR A 390 -5.21 -0.80 -3.67
CA TYR A 390 -6.65 -1.02 -3.54
C TYR A 390 -7.15 -0.61 -2.15
N ASP A 391 -6.50 -1.06 -1.08
CA ASP A 391 -6.85 -0.72 0.29
C ASP A 391 -6.71 0.79 0.58
N GLY A 392 -5.64 1.42 0.08
CA GLY A 392 -5.45 2.87 0.20
C GLY A 392 -6.53 3.66 -0.52
N ALA A 393 -6.95 3.19 -1.71
CA ALA A 393 -8.06 3.78 -2.43
C ALA A 393 -9.38 3.62 -1.67
N GLU A 394 -9.68 2.42 -1.14
CA GLU A 394 -10.87 2.15 -0.32
C GLU A 394 -10.97 3.10 0.88
N ILE A 395 -9.86 3.33 1.59
CA ILE A 395 -9.80 4.28 2.71
C ILE A 395 -10.15 5.70 2.25
N LEU A 396 -9.58 6.17 1.14
CA LEU A 396 -9.83 7.51 0.63
C LEU A 396 -11.26 7.66 0.11
N LEU A 397 -11.76 6.67 -0.63
CA LEU A 397 -13.13 6.63 -1.15
C LEU A 397 -14.17 6.65 -0.01
N HIS A 398 -13.95 5.88 1.04
CA HIS A 398 -14.80 5.87 2.24
C HIS A 398 -14.81 7.24 2.92
N ALA A 399 -13.63 7.83 3.12
CA ALA A 399 -13.52 9.17 3.69
C ALA A 399 -14.27 10.23 2.87
N MET A 400 -14.16 10.17 1.54
CA MET A 400 -14.88 11.09 0.64
C MET A 400 -16.40 10.92 0.69
N ARG A 401 -16.88 9.68 0.85
CA ARG A 401 -18.33 9.42 1.00
C ARG A 401 -18.89 10.03 2.28
N ILE A 402 -18.14 9.94 3.39
CA ILE A 402 -18.57 10.48 4.69
C ILE A 402 -18.43 12.00 4.73
N ALA A 403 -17.28 12.51 4.33
CA ALA A 403 -16.94 13.94 4.45
C ALA A 403 -17.61 14.82 3.41
N GLY A 404 -18.03 14.23 2.26
CA GLY A 404 -18.39 14.98 1.07
C GLY A 404 -17.19 15.71 0.46
N PRO A 405 -17.40 16.66 -0.47
CA PRO A 405 -16.31 17.34 -1.19
C PRO A 405 -15.64 18.45 -0.36
N ASN A 406 -15.23 18.14 0.84
CA ASN A 406 -14.49 19.03 1.73
C ASN A 406 -13.17 18.37 2.14
N ARG A 407 -12.03 18.84 1.59
CA ARG A 407 -10.69 18.21 1.80
C ARG A 407 -10.23 18.18 3.25
N TRP A 408 -10.66 19.14 4.08
CA TRP A 408 -10.31 19.14 5.51
C TRP A 408 -11.06 18.05 6.28
N ARG A 409 -12.32 17.81 5.96
CA ARG A 409 -13.11 16.71 6.52
C ARG A 409 -12.64 15.37 5.99
N ILE A 410 -12.33 15.27 4.68
CA ILE A 410 -11.73 14.06 4.08
C ILE A 410 -10.42 13.72 4.81
N ARG A 411 -9.58 14.71 5.03
CA ARG A 411 -8.34 14.53 5.80
C ARG A 411 -8.62 14.01 7.21
N ASP A 412 -9.62 14.54 7.90
CA ASP A 412 -9.96 14.09 9.25
C ASP A 412 -10.42 12.63 9.26
N GLU A 413 -11.27 12.23 8.31
CA GLU A 413 -11.71 10.85 8.17
C GLU A 413 -10.52 9.90 7.91
N VAL A 414 -9.63 10.27 7.01
CA VAL A 414 -8.44 9.46 6.70
C VAL A 414 -7.50 9.38 7.91
N TYR A 415 -7.18 10.50 8.55
CA TYR A 415 -6.13 10.56 9.59
C TYR A 415 -6.59 10.07 10.96
N ASN A 416 -7.90 10.07 11.26
CA ASN A 416 -8.45 9.57 12.52
C ASN A 416 -8.77 8.08 12.48
N LEU A 417 -8.55 7.41 11.35
CA LEU A 417 -8.69 5.97 11.24
C LEU A 417 -7.70 5.25 12.16
N ASP A 418 -8.17 4.37 13.04
CA ASP A 418 -7.34 3.56 13.94
C ASP A 418 -7.09 2.18 13.34
N TYR A 419 -8.17 1.44 13.03
CA TYR A 419 -8.06 0.16 12.36
C TYR A 419 -8.85 0.14 11.06
N TYR A 420 -8.31 -0.56 10.09
CA TYR A 420 -8.98 -0.86 8.84
C TYR A 420 -8.77 -2.33 8.45
N GLN A 421 -9.86 -3.01 8.11
CA GLN A 421 -9.80 -4.36 7.57
C GLN A 421 -9.88 -4.32 6.05
N GLY A 422 -8.73 -4.43 5.41
CA GLY A 422 -8.57 -4.46 3.98
C GLY A 422 -8.38 -5.85 3.38
N VAL A 423 -8.15 -5.87 2.08
CA VAL A 423 -7.77 -7.10 1.36
C VAL A 423 -6.37 -7.57 1.75
N THR A 424 -5.54 -6.68 2.29
CA THR A 424 -4.21 -7.02 2.82
C THR A 424 -4.26 -7.54 4.26
N GLY A 425 -5.43 -7.54 4.90
CA GLY A 425 -5.65 -7.90 6.29
C GLY A 425 -5.97 -6.69 7.17
N TRP A 426 -5.86 -6.85 8.48
CA TRP A 426 -6.03 -5.74 9.40
C TRP A 426 -4.81 -4.80 9.38
N MET A 427 -5.07 -3.52 9.22
CA MET A 427 -4.12 -2.43 9.44
C MET A 427 -4.42 -1.73 10.75
N ARG A 428 -3.41 -1.17 11.38
CA ARG A 428 -3.53 -0.23 12.49
C ARG A 428 -2.67 0.98 12.24
N PHE A 429 -3.24 2.17 12.36
CA PHE A 429 -2.51 3.42 12.16
C PHE A 429 -2.08 4.02 13.51
N ASP A 430 -0.80 4.30 13.66
CA ASP A 430 -0.25 4.95 14.86
C ASP A 430 -0.44 6.48 14.87
N GLY A 431 0.14 7.15 15.87
CA GLY A 431 0.10 8.61 16.01
C GLY A 431 0.73 9.37 14.85
N THR A 432 1.59 8.74 14.06
CA THR A 432 2.26 9.35 12.91
C THR A 432 1.50 9.14 11.59
N GLY A 433 0.46 8.31 11.59
CA GLY A 433 -0.27 7.92 10.39
C GLY A 433 0.37 6.74 9.63
N SER A 434 1.27 6.01 10.28
CA SER A 434 1.90 4.81 9.73
C SER A 434 1.11 3.56 10.07
N ASN A 435 0.97 2.63 9.10
CA ASN A 435 0.42 1.30 9.38
C ASN A 435 1.42 0.50 10.21
N THR A 436 1.01 0.04 11.39
CA THR A 436 1.83 -0.73 12.33
C THR A 436 1.48 -2.22 12.35
N ALA A 437 0.81 -2.72 11.32
CA ALA A 437 0.54 -4.16 11.19
C ALA A 437 1.87 -4.94 11.15
N PRO A 438 1.92 -6.12 11.79
CA PRO A 438 3.14 -6.92 11.86
C PRO A 438 3.61 -7.37 10.48
N VAL A 439 4.92 -7.26 10.24
CA VAL A 439 5.55 -7.83 9.05
C VAL A 439 5.89 -9.31 9.26
N ARG A 440 5.86 -10.09 8.19
CA ARG A 440 6.15 -11.52 8.18
C ARG A 440 7.61 -11.79 7.84
N ILE A 441 8.12 -12.89 8.33
CA ILE A 441 9.40 -13.45 7.89
C ILE A 441 9.13 -14.49 6.82
N VAL A 442 9.89 -14.41 5.75
CA VAL A 442 9.84 -15.32 4.60
C VAL A 442 11.22 -15.92 4.38
N ARG A 443 11.28 -17.20 4.03
CA ARG A 443 12.51 -17.89 3.68
C ARG A 443 12.37 -18.63 2.37
N TYR A 444 13.42 -18.64 1.58
CA TYR A 444 13.51 -19.51 0.43
C TYR A 444 13.94 -20.92 0.88
N GLU A 445 13.09 -21.91 0.67
CA GLU A 445 13.33 -23.32 0.98
C GLU A 445 12.90 -24.19 -0.22
N ALA A 446 13.81 -25.01 -0.71
CA ALA A 446 13.58 -25.87 -1.88
C ALA A 446 13.00 -25.10 -3.08
N GLY A 447 13.49 -23.89 -3.33
CA GLY A 447 13.03 -23.03 -4.43
C GLY A 447 11.65 -22.40 -4.23
N ARG A 448 11.08 -22.43 -3.01
CA ARG A 448 9.78 -21.85 -2.66
C ARG A 448 9.90 -20.80 -1.57
N ARG A 449 8.97 -19.88 -1.53
CA ARG A 449 8.79 -18.91 -0.45
C ARG A 449 8.00 -19.57 0.67
N VAL A 450 8.60 -19.68 1.84
CA VAL A 450 7.97 -20.25 3.04
C VAL A 450 7.80 -19.15 4.07
N PHE A 451 6.56 -18.89 4.45
CA PHE A 451 6.22 -17.90 5.46
C PHE A 451 6.29 -18.51 6.86
N GLU A 452 6.98 -17.82 7.79
CA GLU A 452 6.90 -18.21 9.19
C GLU A 452 5.45 -18.06 9.70
N PRO A 453 4.94 -19.04 10.49
CA PRO A 453 3.63 -18.92 11.12
C PRO A 453 3.57 -17.65 11.99
N GLN A 454 2.50 -16.88 11.84
CA GLN A 454 2.22 -15.69 12.64
C GLN A 454 0.79 -15.75 13.17
N GLY A 455 0.57 -15.24 14.40
CA GLY A 455 -0.75 -15.07 14.95
C GLY A 455 -1.62 -14.12 14.12
N GLU A 456 -2.92 -14.23 14.24
CA GLU A 456 -3.84 -13.29 13.62
C GLU A 456 -3.71 -11.91 14.28
N PHE A 457 -3.47 -10.90 13.47
CA PHE A 457 -3.51 -9.51 13.90
C PHE A 457 -4.93 -8.97 13.67
N ALA A 458 -5.57 -8.52 14.75
CA ALA A 458 -6.91 -7.95 14.70
C ALA A 458 -7.06 -6.91 15.84
N PRO A 459 -8.02 -5.98 15.73
CA PRO A 459 -8.30 -5.06 16.81
C PRO A 459 -8.72 -5.84 18.08
N PRO A 460 -8.39 -5.34 19.28
CA PRO A 460 -8.81 -5.97 20.52
C PRO A 460 -10.34 -6.07 20.54
N THR A 461 -10.85 -7.24 20.91
CA THR A 461 -12.30 -7.49 21.01
C THR A 461 -12.86 -6.60 22.11
N THR A 462 -13.43 -5.48 21.72
CA THR A 462 -14.08 -4.55 22.67
C THR A 462 -15.43 -5.16 23.07
N THR A 463 -15.47 -5.86 24.18
CA THR A 463 -16.71 -6.06 24.94
C THR A 463 -17.03 -4.73 25.62
N GLY A 464 -17.62 -3.76 24.94
CA GLY A 464 -18.16 -2.58 25.58
C GLY A 464 -18.07 -1.30 24.75
N LYS A 465 -19.23 -0.90 24.25
CA LYS A 465 -19.58 0.44 23.74
C LYS A 465 -18.98 0.91 22.41
N LEU A 466 -19.60 0.47 21.32
CA LEU A 466 -19.75 1.30 20.14
C LEU A 466 -20.66 2.49 20.51
N THR A 467 -20.07 3.63 20.86
CA THR A 467 -20.81 4.88 20.86
C THR A 467 -20.81 5.40 19.43
N SER A 468 -21.94 5.21 18.75
CA SER A 468 -22.27 6.01 17.57
C SER A 468 -22.25 7.48 17.99
N SER A 469 -21.30 8.25 17.47
CA SER A 469 -21.37 9.70 17.53
C SER A 469 -22.43 10.22 16.56
N PRO A 470 -23.18 11.27 16.95
CA PRO A 470 -24.31 11.83 16.22
C PRO A 470 -23.93 12.51 14.92
#